data_73df7e664747cae972ff172130cd0d87
#
_entry.id   73df7e664747cae972ff172130cd0d87
#
_cell.length_a   1.000
_cell.length_b   1.000
_cell.length_c   1.000
_cell.angle_alpha   90.00
_cell.angle_beta   90.00
_cell.angle_gamma   90.00
#
_symmetry.space_group_name_H-M   'P 1'
#
loop_
_entity.id
_entity.type
_entity.pdbx_description
1 polymer ?
#
loop_
_entity_poly.entity_id
_entity_poly.type
_entity_poly.pdbx_seq_one_letter_code
_entity_poly.pdbx_strand_id
1 'polypeptide(L)'
;STHCISSAASDVYKRQEDDNEKLLAVIDEMNSYVGTTITYDFDVAKEVLDGERISEWLSVDDDLNLVVDEEGVLSFVKELASEYNTCYKPKELKTSYGSTVTISNGPYGWKINNSEEVAQILDDLKAGKKVEREPVYAQTANSHGENDYGNSYVEINLTAQHLFLYKDGVLVTESDFVSGNVAKGHATPGGAFMLTYKTLNAVLRGPDYETPVTYWMPFNGDIGMHDLTSRKAFGGDIYKTRGSHGCINLPYSAAKKIYETIDKGYLSLIHISEPTRLG
;
A
#
# COMPACT_ATOMS: atom_id res chain seq x y z
N SER A 1 -1.20 56.33 -50.66
CA SER A 1 -1.97 55.82 -49.47
C SER A 1 -2.64 54.45 -49.67
N THR A 2 -2.66 53.89 -50.88
CA THR A 2 -3.31 52.60 -51.20
C THR A 2 -2.47 51.38 -50.78
N HIS A 3 -1.13 51.54 -50.65
CA HIS A 3 -0.22 50.43 -50.31
C HIS A 3 -0.26 50.04 -48.81
N CYS A 4 -0.55 50.97 -47.91
CA CYS A 4 -0.64 50.70 -46.48
C CYS A 4 -1.93 49.92 -46.09
N ILE A 5 -3.00 50.12 -46.79
CA ILE A 5 -4.29 49.44 -46.53
C ILE A 5 -4.25 47.98 -46.97
N SER A 6 -3.50 47.68 -48.05
CA SER A 6 -3.38 46.31 -48.55
C SER A 6 -2.51 45.43 -47.68
N SER A 7 -1.43 46.00 -47.08
CA SER A 7 -0.56 45.24 -46.16
C SER A 7 -1.29 44.94 -44.84
N ALA A 8 -2.00 45.93 -44.26
CA ALA A 8 -2.76 45.71 -43.04
C ALA A 8 -3.93 44.70 -43.22
N ALA A 9 -4.62 44.75 -44.37
CA ALA A 9 -5.63 43.77 -44.68
C ALA A 9 -5.05 42.37 -44.91
N SER A 10 -3.85 42.27 -45.55
CA SER A 10 -3.12 41.01 -45.74
C SER A 10 -2.64 40.43 -44.40
N ASP A 11 -2.15 41.31 -43.49
CA ASP A 11 -1.70 40.88 -42.17
C ASP A 11 -2.86 40.39 -41.30
N VAL A 12 -4.02 41.07 -41.36
CA VAL A 12 -5.25 40.65 -40.66
C VAL A 12 -5.76 39.31 -41.20
N TYR A 13 -5.79 39.16 -42.53
CA TYR A 13 -6.22 37.89 -43.19
C TYR A 13 -5.30 36.74 -42.81
N LYS A 14 -4.00 36.95 -42.89
CA LYS A 14 -3.01 35.94 -42.50
C LYS A 14 -3.11 35.53 -41.04
N ARG A 15 -3.34 36.49 -40.13
CA ARG A 15 -3.59 36.21 -38.70
C ARG A 15 -4.86 35.37 -38.49
N GLN A 16 -5.95 35.65 -39.23
CA GLN A 16 -7.17 34.83 -39.16
C GLN A 16 -6.96 33.42 -39.71
N GLU A 17 -6.14 33.23 -40.75
CA GLU A 17 -5.79 31.88 -41.24
C GLU A 17 -4.94 31.11 -40.21
N ASP A 18 -3.91 31.76 -39.63
CA ASP A 18 -3.05 31.20 -38.59
C ASP A 18 -3.84 30.80 -37.35
N ASP A 19 -4.79 31.64 -36.92
CA ASP A 19 -5.69 31.36 -35.78
C ASP A 19 -6.65 30.19 -36.08
N ASN A 20 -7.15 30.05 -37.31
CA ASN A 20 -8.00 28.94 -37.72
C ASN A 20 -7.21 27.61 -37.76
N GLU A 21 -5.96 27.61 -38.24
CA GLU A 21 -5.11 26.42 -38.22
C GLU A 21 -4.83 25.96 -36.78
N LYS A 22 -4.49 26.88 -35.88
CA LYS A 22 -4.30 26.59 -34.45
C LYS A 22 -5.56 26.04 -33.82
N LEU A 23 -6.71 26.62 -34.07
CA LEU A 23 -7.99 26.17 -33.54
C LEU A 23 -8.31 24.74 -33.97
N LEU A 24 -8.10 24.43 -35.25
CA LEU A 24 -8.29 23.06 -35.76
C LEU A 24 -7.34 22.08 -35.09
N ALA A 25 -6.06 22.46 -34.92
CA ALA A 25 -5.06 21.61 -34.29
C ALA A 25 -5.39 21.32 -32.82
N VAL A 26 -5.83 22.31 -32.03
CA VAL A 26 -6.23 22.09 -30.65
C VAL A 26 -7.50 21.25 -30.52
N ILE A 27 -8.46 21.40 -31.46
CA ILE A 27 -9.66 20.55 -31.51
C ILE A 27 -9.28 19.09 -31.79
N ASP A 28 -8.36 18.85 -32.72
CA ASP A 28 -7.88 17.50 -33.02
C ASP A 28 -7.15 16.90 -31.81
N GLU A 29 -6.35 17.69 -31.09
CA GLU A 29 -5.70 17.25 -29.86
C GLU A 29 -6.73 16.93 -28.76
N MET A 30 -7.73 17.78 -28.53
CA MET A 30 -8.81 17.52 -27.58
C MET A 30 -9.57 16.24 -27.94
N ASN A 31 -9.88 16.03 -29.24
CA ASN A 31 -10.54 14.80 -29.68
C ASN A 31 -9.71 13.57 -29.44
N SER A 32 -8.37 13.66 -29.58
CA SER A 32 -7.45 12.57 -29.25
C SER A 32 -7.50 12.23 -27.76
N TYR A 33 -7.51 13.24 -26.88
CA TYR A 33 -7.62 13.04 -25.43
C TYR A 33 -8.96 12.42 -25.05
N VAL A 34 -10.07 12.93 -25.56
CA VAL A 34 -11.42 12.38 -25.34
C VAL A 34 -11.56 10.96 -25.90
N GLY A 35 -10.79 10.61 -26.94
CA GLY A 35 -10.72 9.27 -27.48
C GLY A 35 -9.99 8.26 -26.60
N THR A 36 -9.30 8.71 -25.55
CA THR A 36 -8.63 7.86 -24.58
C THR A 36 -9.62 7.08 -23.74
N THR A 37 -9.30 5.82 -23.46
CA THR A 37 -10.05 5.00 -22.49
C THR A 37 -9.07 4.23 -21.64
N ILE A 38 -9.17 4.38 -20.32
CA ILE A 38 -8.39 3.61 -19.36
C ILE A 38 -9.34 2.76 -18.54
N THR A 39 -9.24 1.44 -18.69
CA THR A 39 -9.96 0.49 -17.85
C THR A 39 -9.05 0.07 -16.71
N TYR A 40 -9.36 0.50 -15.50
CA TYR A 40 -8.67 0.07 -14.30
C TYR A 40 -9.14 -1.32 -13.91
N ASP A 41 -8.20 -2.24 -13.78
CA ASP A 41 -8.47 -3.61 -13.33
C ASP A 41 -8.01 -3.76 -11.88
N PHE A 42 -8.97 -3.99 -10.98
CA PHE A 42 -8.73 -4.27 -9.56
C PHE A 42 -8.96 -5.76 -9.24
N ASP A 43 -9.01 -6.64 -10.27
CA ASP A 43 -9.32 -8.07 -10.16
C ASP A 43 -10.77 -8.32 -9.71
N VAL A 44 -11.20 -7.72 -8.62
CA VAL A 44 -12.57 -7.84 -8.06
C VAL A 44 -13.58 -6.88 -8.70
N ALA A 45 -13.09 -5.82 -9.35
CA ALA A 45 -13.90 -4.80 -10.00
C ALA A 45 -13.11 -4.11 -11.12
N LYS A 46 -13.84 -3.48 -12.05
CA LYS A 46 -13.23 -2.64 -13.10
C LYS A 46 -13.87 -1.27 -13.06
N GLU A 47 -13.03 -0.24 -13.18
CA GLU A 47 -13.45 1.14 -13.34
C GLU A 47 -12.97 1.68 -14.68
N VAL A 48 -13.82 2.46 -15.34
CA VAL A 48 -13.51 3.00 -16.66
C VAL A 48 -13.42 4.52 -16.61
N LEU A 49 -12.25 5.04 -16.95
CA LEU A 49 -12.07 6.45 -17.29
C LEU A 49 -12.24 6.59 -18.80
N ASP A 50 -13.28 7.28 -19.23
CA ASP A 50 -13.63 7.49 -20.62
C ASP A 50 -13.67 8.97 -21.02
N GLY A 51 -14.03 9.20 -22.29
CA GLY A 51 -14.08 10.53 -22.87
C GLY A 51 -15.09 11.47 -22.20
N GLU A 52 -16.15 10.97 -21.58
CA GLU A 52 -17.12 11.81 -20.86
C GLU A 52 -16.44 12.50 -19.69
N ARG A 53 -15.80 11.73 -18.82
CA ARG A 53 -15.06 12.27 -17.66
C ARG A 53 -13.85 13.10 -18.10
N ILE A 54 -13.09 12.64 -19.12
CA ILE A 54 -11.92 13.35 -19.64
C ILE A 54 -12.29 14.73 -20.17
N SER A 55 -13.42 14.86 -20.86
CA SER A 55 -13.87 16.13 -21.43
C SER A 55 -14.09 17.22 -20.39
N GLU A 56 -14.42 16.86 -19.15
CA GLU A 56 -14.61 17.82 -18.05
C GLU A 56 -13.29 18.51 -17.63
N TRP A 57 -12.15 17.92 -17.95
CA TRP A 57 -10.82 18.41 -17.59
C TRP A 57 -10.15 19.26 -18.67
N LEU A 58 -10.74 19.33 -19.88
CA LEU A 58 -10.12 19.97 -21.02
C LEU A 58 -10.66 21.37 -21.22
N SER A 59 -9.76 22.31 -21.45
CA SER A 59 -10.06 23.67 -21.83
C SER A 59 -9.02 24.21 -22.80
N VAL A 60 -9.26 25.39 -23.36
CA VAL A 60 -8.33 26.08 -24.27
C VAL A 60 -8.02 27.44 -23.68
N ASP A 61 -6.75 27.81 -23.63
CA ASP A 61 -6.33 29.14 -23.17
C ASP A 61 -6.51 30.23 -24.26
N ASP A 62 -6.21 31.50 -23.91
CA ASP A 62 -6.32 32.62 -24.81
C ASP A 62 -5.37 32.55 -26.03
N ASP A 63 -4.32 31.75 -25.94
CA ASP A 63 -3.34 31.51 -27.01
C ASP A 63 -3.68 30.25 -27.83
N LEU A 64 -4.85 29.66 -27.65
CA LEU A 64 -5.34 28.44 -28.29
C LEU A 64 -4.48 27.21 -27.98
N ASN A 65 -3.92 27.11 -26.78
CA ASN A 65 -3.29 25.88 -26.33
C ASN A 65 -4.25 25.05 -25.49
N LEU A 66 -4.14 23.72 -25.60
CA LEU A 66 -4.88 22.80 -24.75
C LEU A 66 -4.39 22.91 -23.30
N VAL A 67 -5.31 23.05 -22.38
CA VAL A 67 -5.08 23.05 -20.94
C VAL A 67 -5.84 21.88 -20.32
N VAL A 68 -5.14 21.10 -19.51
CA VAL A 68 -5.74 20.01 -18.73
C VAL A 68 -5.84 20.42 -17.27
N ASP A 69 -7.02 20.29 -16.68
CA ASP A 69 -7.25 20.49 -15.24
C ASP A 69 -6.64 19.31 -14.44
N GLU A 70 -5.39 19.46 -14.04
CA GLU A 70 -4.68 18.45 -13.25
C GLU A 70 -5.31 18.25 -11.85
N GLU A 71 -6.01 19.25 -11.30
CA GLU A 71 -6.74 19.11 -10.03
C GLU A 71 -7.97 18.20 -10.20
N GLY A 72 -8.65 18.31 -11.34
CA GLY A 72 -9.73 17.39 -11.71
C GLY A 72 -9.24 15.95 -11.90
N VAL A 73 -8.09 15.77 -12.55
CA VAL A 73 -7.44 14.45 -12.67
C VAL A 73 -7.08 13.91 -11.28
N LEU A 74 -6.47 14.71 -10.41
CA LEU A 74 -6.13 14.31 -9.05
C LEU A 74 -7.37 13.95 -8.22
N SER A 75 -8.47 14.67 -8.40
CA SER A 75 -9.74 14.36 -7.73
C SER A 75 -10.26 12.97 -8.12
N PHE A 76 -10.25 12.65 -9.40
CA PHE A 76 -10.58 11.31 -9.88
C PHE A 76 -9.67 10.22 -9.29
N VAL A 77 -8.35 10.44 -9.25
CA VAL A 77 -7.41 9.48 -8.64
C VAL A 77 -7.70 9.29 -7.15
N LYS A 78 -8.08 10.36 -6.43
CA LYS A 78 -8.50 10.28 -5.02
C LYS A 78 -9.81 9.51 -4.84
N GLU A 79 -10.74 9.61 -5.78
CA GLU A 79 -11.96 8.80 -5.78
C GLU A 79 -11.60 7.31 -5.88
N LEU A 80 -10.75 6.93 -6.85
CA LEU A 80 -10.22 5.55 -6.95
C LEU A 80 -9.51 5.09 -5.67
N ALA A 81 -8.65 5.96 -5.11
CA ALA A 81 -7.91 5.64 -3.90
C ALA A 81 -8.83 5.46 -2.68
N SER A 82 -9.89 6.25 -2.56
CA SER A 82 -10.88 6.12 -1.49
C SER A 82 -11.62 4.78 -1.53
N GLU A 83 -11.95 4.31 -2.72
CA GLU A 83 -12.68 3.07 -2.94
C GLU A 83 -11.77 1.86 -2.78
N TYR A 84 -10.62 1.85 -3.46
CA TYR A 84 -9.79 0.66 -3.66
C TYR A 84 -8.58 0.54 -2.76
N ASN A 85 -8.13 1.58 -2.05
CA ASN A 85 -7.07 1.43 -1.06
C ASN A 85 -7.56 0.62 0.12
N THR A 86 -6.74 -0.34 0.55
CA THR A 86 -7.02 -1.21 1.71
C THR A 86 -6.05 -1.01 2.87
N CYS A 87 -4.98 -0.23 2.67
CA CYS A 87 -4.06 0.16 3.74
C CYS A 87 -4.82 0.92 4.84
N TYR A 88 -4.50 0.64 6.10
CA TYR A 88 -5.15 1.16 7.30
C TYR A 88 -6.63 0.79 7.48
N LYS A 89 -7.23 0.05 6.55
CA LYS A 89 -8.60 -0.47 6.73
C LYS A 89 -8.58 -1.72 7.61
N PRO A 90 -9.63 -1.94 8.43
CA PRO A 90 -9.78 -3.16 9.23
C PRO A 90 -9.77 -4.41 8.35
N LYS A 91 -9.20 -5.50 8.90
CA LYS A 91 -9.11 -6.81 8.24
C LYS A 91 -9.72 -7.87 9.12
N GLU A 92 -10.63 -8.66 8.56
CA GLU A 92 -11.19 -9.83 9.24
C GLU A 92 -10.26 -11.02 9.02
N LEU A 93 -9.73 -11.59 10.11
CA LEU A 93 -8.90 -12.78 10.09
C LEU A 93 -9.61 -13.95 10.74
N LYS A 94 -9.76 -15.05 10.01
CA LYS A 94 -10.06 -16.34 10.62
C LYS A 94 -8.75 -16.92 11.18
N THR A 95 -8.63 -16.92 12.50
CA THR A 95 -7.40 -17.32 13.19
C THR A 95 -7.14 -18.81 13.05
N SER A 96 -5.87 -19.21 13.27
CA SER A 96 -5.48 -20.63 13.32
C SER A 96 -6.19 -21.43 14.40
N TYR A 97 -6.74 -20.76 15.42
CA TYR A 97 -7.60 -21.38 16.44
C TYR A 97 -9.10 -21.43 16.06
N GLY A 98 -9.46 -20.97 14.85
CA GLY A 98 -10.81 -21.08 14.29
C GLY A 98 -11.77 -19.94 14.67
N SER A 99 -11.38 -19.00 15.53
CA SER A 99 -12.17 -17.78 15.81
C SER A 99 -11.94 -16.73 14.72
N THR A 100 -12.86 -15.78 14.57
CA THR A 100 -12.68 -14.62 13.70
C THR A 100 -12.33 -13.40 14.56
N VAL A 101 -11.34 -12.63 14.16
CA VAL A 101 -10.90 -11.39 14.81
C VAL A 101 -10.80 -10.27 13.80
N THR A 102 -11.03 -9.02 14.24
CA THR A 102 -10.82 -7.83 13.45
C THR A 102 -9.48 -7.20 13.79
N ILE A 103 -8.61 -7.03 12.80
CA ILE A 103 -7.32 -6.33 12.91
C ILE A 103 -7.49 -4.93 12.36
N SER A 104 -7.51 -3.91 13.22
CA SER A 104 -7.92 -2.54 12.88
C SER A 104 -6.76 -1.59 12.58
N ASN A 105 -5.52 -1.96 12.89
CA ASN A 105 -4.36 -1.09 12.81
C ASN A 105 -3.32 -1.62 11.80
N GLY A 106 -2.41 -0.74 11.43
CA GLY A 106 -1.23 -1.07 10.63
C GLY A 106 -1.33 -0.60 9.17
N PRO A 107 -0.18 -0.38 8.54
CA PRO A 107 -0.09 0.24 7.23
C PRO A 107 -0.27 -0.74 6.06
N TYR A 108 -0.42 -2.04 6.32
CA TYR A 108 -0.52 -3.05 5.26
C TYR A 108 -1.79 -2.89 4.42
N GLY A 109 -1.65 -3.07 3.12
CA GLY A 109 -2.75 -3.04 2.17
C GLY A 109 -2.37 -2.35 0.86
N TRP A 110 -3.27 -2.36 -0.10
CA TRP A 110 -3.15 -1.65 -1.36
C TRP A 110 -3.18 -0.14 -1.13
N LYS A 111 -2.30 0.59 -1.80
CA LYS A 111 -2.24 2.04 -1.76
C LYS A 111 -1.83 2.60 -3.12
N ILE A 112 -2.72 3.33 -3.77
CA ILE A 112 -2.45 4.03 -5.03
C ILE A 112 -1.46 5.17 -4.77
N ASN A 113 -0.49 5.35 -5.67
CA ASN A 113 0.40 6.50 -5.71
C ASN A 113 -0.29 7.62 -6.49
N ASN A 114 -0.95 8.51 -5.78
CA ASN A 114 -1.79 9.55 -6.42
C ASN A 114 -1.00 10.41 -7.42
N SER A 115 0.21 10.83 -7.09
CA SER A 115 1.01 11.71 -7.96
C SER A 115 1.51 11.00 -9.22
N GLU A 116 1.98 9.77 -9.07
CA GLU A 116 2.45 8.96 -10.21
C GLU A 116 1.28 8.50 -11.08
N GLU A 117 0.12 8.21 -10.50
CA GLU A 117 -1.07 7.88 -11.27
C GLU A 117 -1.59 9.07 -12.07
N VAL A 118 -1.61 10.27 -11.50
CA VAL A 118 -1.92 11.51 -12.26
C VAL A 118 -0.98 11.66 -13.44
N ALA A 119 0.33 11.53 -13.24
CA ALA A 119 1.32 11.62 -14.30
C ALA A 119 1.08 10.56 -15.39
N GLN A 120 0.76 9.33 -15.01
CA GLN A 120 0.46 8.25 -15.94
C GLN A 120 -0.82 8.51 -16.76
N ILE A 121 -1.88 9.03 -16.13
CA ILE A 121 -3.10 9.44 -16.85
C ILE A 121 -2.76 10.50 -17.89
N LEU A 122 -2.02 11.54 -17.51
CA LEU A 122 -1.65 12.62 -18.44
C LEU A 122 -0.83 12.10 -19.63
N ASP A 123 0.07 11.13 -19.42
CA ASP A 123 0.81 10.47 -20.50
C ASP A 123 -0.11 9.60 -21.39
N ASP A 124 -1.07 8.91 -20.80
CA ASP A 124 -2.05 8.11 -21.55
C ASP A 124 -2.97 9.00 -22.39
N LEU A 125 -3.38 10.16 -21.88
CA LEU A 125 -4.18 11.17 -22.61
C LEU A 125 -3.40 11.71 -23.81
N LYS A 126 -2.14 12.13 -23.62
CA LYS A 126 -1.27 12.62 -24.70
C LYS A 126 -1.07 11.59 -25.80
N ALA A 127 -1.02 10.32 -25.45
CA ALA A 127 -0.83 9.23 -26.39
C ALA A 127 -2.15 8.72 -27.02
N GLY A 128 -3.32 9.22 -26.58
CA GLY A 128 -4.64 8.76 -27.07
C GLY A 128 -4.88 7.28 -26.83
N LYS A 129 -4.41 6.73 -25.69
CA LYS A 129 -4.40 5.29 -25.44
C LYS A 129 -5.79 4.72 -25.15
N LYS A 130 -5.99 3.47 -25.59
CA LYS A 130 -7.05 2.59 -25.09
C LYS A 130 -6.35 1.44 -24.39
N VAL A 131 -6.39 1.44 -23.06
CA VAL A 131 -5.58 0.53 -22.24
C VAL A 131 -6.40 -0.03 -21.09
N GLU A 132 -6.12 -1.29 -20.73
CA GLU A 132 -6.55 -1.93 -19.51
C GLU A 132 -5.31 -2.15 -18.64
N ARG A 133 -5.32 -1.64 -17.41
CA ARG A 133 -4.19 -1.71 -16.49
C ARG A 133 -4.60 -1.54 -15.04
N GLU A 134 -3.75 -1.93 -14.13
CA GLU A 134 -3.83 -1.50 -12.73
C GLU A 134 -3.42 -0.03 -12.59
N PRO A 135 -3.85 0.67 -11.51
CA PRO A 135 -3.28 1.97 -11.17
C PRO A 135 -1.81 1.84 -10.76
N VAL A 136 -1.09 2.95 -10.76
CA VAL A 136 0.27 3.01 -10.20
C VAL A 136 0.17 2.94 -8.67
N TYR A 137 0.72 1.90 -8.07
CA TYR A 137 0.68 1.69 -6.63
C TYR A 137 1.94 2.24 -5.93
N ALA A 138 1.74 2.90 -4.78
CA ALA A 138 2.78 3.19 -3.81
C ALA A 138 3.09 1.98 -2.94
N GLN A 139 2.09 1.11 -2.73
CA GLN A 139 2.20 -0.12 -1.97
C GLN A 139 1.22 -1.16 -2.51
N THR A 140 1.70 -2.39 -2.64
CA THR A 140 0.89 -3.54 -3.04
C THR A 140 0.57 -4.43 -1.83
N ALA A 141 -0.44 -5.28 -1.97
CA ALA A 141 -0.79 -6.33 -1.01
C ALA A 141 -0.77 -7.71 -1.68
N ASN A 142 -1.02 -8.76 -0.90
CA ASN A 142 -0.88 -10.13 -1.40
C ASN A 142 -2.03 -10.57 -2.31
N SER A 143 -3.19 -9.91 -2.23
CA SER A 143 -4.40 -10.32 -2.95
C SER A 143 -5.34 -9.14 -3.18
N HIS A 144 -6.08 -9.17 -4.28
CA HIS A 144 -7.27 -8.36 -4.52
C HIS A 144 -8.57 -9.10 -4.19
N GLY A 145 -8.51 -10.34 -3.70
CA GLY A 145 -9.66 -11.17 -3.39
C GLY A 145 -10.50 -10.67 -2.22
N GLU A 146 -11.24 -11.58 -1.58
CA GLU A 146 -12.13 -11.28 -0.44
C GLU A 146 -11.42 -10.60 0.73
N ASN A 147 -10.12 -10.89 0.88
CA ASN A 147 -9.21 -10.17 1.77
C ASN A 147 -7.93 -9.78 1.02
N ASP A 148 -7.23 -8.75 1.50
CA ASP A 148 -6.00 -8.28 0.88
C ASP A 148 -4.73 -9.01 1.37
N TYR A 149 -4.81 -9.79 2.44
CA TYR A 149 -3.66 -10.45 3.05
C TYR A 149 -3.31 -11.81 2.41
N GLY A 150 -4.22 -12.39 1.60
CA GLY A 150 -3.97 -13.66 0.93
C GLY A 150 -3.71 -14.82 1.90
N ASN A 151 -2.72 -15.66 1.58
CA ASN A 151 -2.44 -16.90 2.29
C ASN A 151 -0.96 -17.08 2.70
N SER A 152 -0.17 -15.98 2.67
CA SER A 152 1.25 -15.97 3.08
C SER A 152 1.46 -14.86 4.11
N TYR A 153 1.54 -15.23 5.39
CA TYR A 153 1.67 -14.30 6.51
C TYR A 153 2.19 -15.00 7.78
N VAL A 154 2.65 -14.20 8.74
CA VAL A 154 2.87 -14.61 10.12
C VAL A 154 1.67 -14.20 10.94
N GLU A 155 0.90 -15.13 11.45
CA GLU A 155 -0.14 -14.86 12.45
C GLU A 155 0.49 -14.82 13.85
N ILE A 156 0.32 -13.71 14.56
CA ILE A 156 0.85 -13.53 15.92
C ILE A 156 -0.29 -13.31 16.89
N ASN A 157 -0.64 -14.35 17.65
CA ASN A 157 -1.69 -14.30 18.65
C ASN A 157 -1.13 -13.88 20.01
N LEU A 158 -1.36 -12.62 20.37
CA LEU A 158 -0.85 -12.05 21.63
C LEU A 158 -1.53 -12.62 22.88
N THR A 159 -2.75 -13.12 22.77
CA THR A 159 -3.45 -13.77 23.89
C THR A 159 -2.88 -15.15 24.17
N ALA A 160 -2.73 -15.94 23.11
CA ALA A 160 -2.17 -17.29 23.21
C ALA A 160 -0.65 -17.30 23.39
N GLN A 161 0.04 -16.19 23.08
CA GLN A 161 1.50 -16.11 23.01
C GLN A 161 2.08 -17.18 22.08
N HIS A 162 1.41 -17.39 20.95
CA HIS A 162 1.75 -18.38 19.94
C HIS A 162 1.65 -17.77 18.54
N LEU A 163 2.61 -18.09 17.68
CA LEU A 163 2.60 -17.66 16.27
C LEU A 163 2.57 -18.83 15.32
N PHE A 164 2.02 -18.57 14.14
CA PHE A 164 1.99 -19.48 12.99
C PHE A 164 2.56 -18.77 11.77
N LEU A 165 3.48 -19.39 11.06
CA LEU A 165 3.98 -18.91 9.78
C LEU A 165 3.37 -19.70 8.63
N TYR A 166 2.58 -19.03 7.81
CA TYR A 166 2.02 -19.58 6.58
C TYR A 166 2.75 -19.06 5.35
N LYS A 167 3.01 -19.93 4.38
CA LYS A 167 3.48 -19.59 3.04
C LYS A 167 2.65 -20.36 2.03
N ASP A 168 2.01 -19.63 1.10
CA ASP A 168 1.12 -20.19 0.07
C ASP A 168 0.03 -21.11 0.65
N GLY A 169 -0.53 -20.72 1.80
CA GLY A 169 -1.55 -21.48 2.52
C GLY A 169 -1.05 -22.68 3.33
N VAL A 170 0.25 -22.94 3.31
CA VAL A 170 0.85 -24.07 4.03
C VAL A 170 1.50 -23.58 5.31
N LEU A 171 1.22 -24.25 6.44
CA LEU A 171 1.89 -24.01 7.70
C LEU A 171 3.36 -24.45 7.61
N VAL A 172 4.29 -23.51 7.67
CA VAL A 172 5.73 -23.73 7.60
C VAL A 172 6.33 -24.05 8.96
N THR A 173 5.91 -23.28 9.97
CA THR A 173 6.34 -23.46 11.37
C THR A 173 5.39 -22.74 12.31
N GLU A 174 5.38 -23.19 13.55
CA GLU A 174 4.67 -22.54 14.66
C GLU A 174 5.57 -22.50 15.89
N SER A 175 5.35 -21.57 16.80
CA SER A 175 6.15 -21.46 18.02
C SER A 175 5.47 -20.61 19.09
N ASP A 176 5.68 -20.99 20.33
CA ASP A 176 5.48 -20.07 21.46
C ASP A 176 6.48 -18.93 21.40
N PHE A 177 6.04 -17.75 21.89
CA PHE A 177 6.87 -16.56 21.99
C PHE A 177 6.62 -15.83 23.32
N VAL A 178 7.36 -14.75 23.57
CA VAL A 178 7.04 -13.78 24.61
C VAL A 178 7.00 -12.38 24.00
N SER A 179 5.85 -11.74 24.10
CA SER A 179 5.62 -10.36 23.62
C SER A 179 6.00 -9.30 24.69
N GLY A 180 5.66 -8.06 24.40
CA GLY A 180 5.91 -6.90 25.25
C GLY A 180 5.27 -7.00 26.64
N ASN A 181 5.95 -6.44 27.64
CA ASN A 181 5.57 -6.45 29.05
C ASN A 181 4.38 -5.53 29.33
N VAL A 182 3.21 -6.12 29.60
CA VAL A 182 1.97 -5.37 29.82
C VAL A 182 2.03 -4.57 31.12
N ALA A 183 2.57 -5.14 32.21
CA ALA A 183 2.67 -4.44 33.51
C ALA A 183 3.56 -3.20 33.45
N LYS A 184 4.51 -3.15 32.52
CA LYS A 184 5.39 -1.99 32.31
C LYS A 184 4.92 -1.05 31.19
N GLY A 185 3.75 -1.28 30.60
CA GLY A 185 3.23 -0.48 29.50
C GLY A 185 3.93 -0.71 28.16
N HIS A 186 4.66 -1.80 27.99
CA HIS A 186 5.39 -2.17 26.79
C HIS A 186 4.64 -3.21 25.93
N ALA A 187 3.31 -3.25 26.03
CA ALA A 187 2.52 -4.21 25.24
C ALA A 187 2.81 -4.10 23.74
N THR A 188 3.00 -5.22 23.08
CA THR A 188 3.15 -5.27 21.62
C THR A 188 1.86 -4.78 20.97
N PRO A 189 1.91 -3.78 20.06
CA PRO A 189 0.71 -3.31 19.39
C PRO A 189 0.19 -4.36 18.39
N GLY A 190 -1.13 -4.56 18.37
CA GLY A 190 -1.81 -5.32 17.32
C GLY A 190 -1.87 -4.53 16.02
N GLY A 191 -2.01 -5.24 14.89
CA GLY A 191 -2.10 -4.63 13.57
C GLY A 191 -1.58 -5.52 12.45
N ALA A 192 -1.72 -5.04 11.23
CA ALA A 192 -1.16 -5.66 10.02
C ALA A 192 0.07 -4.87 9.56
N PHE A 193 1.24 -5.48 9.69
CA PHE A 193 2.53 -4.85 9.43
C PHE A 193 3.36 -5.68 8.45
N MET A 194 4.25 -5.00 7.71
CA MET A 194 5.19 -5.65 6.79
C MET A 194 6.58 -5.71 7.40
N LEU A 195 7.29 -6.81 7.15
CA LEU A 195 8.70 -6.89 7.45
C LEU A 195 9.46 -5.76 6.74
N THR A 196 10.12 -4.90 7.52
CA THR A 196 10.83 -3.74 6.98
C THR A 196 12.14 -4.15 6.32
N TYR A 197 12.89 -4.99 7.00
CA TYR A 197 14.14 -5.62 6.55
C TYR A 197 14.43 -6.83 7.44
N LYS A 198 15.47 -7.58 7.14
CA LYS A 198 16.02 -8.60 8.04
C LYS A 198 17.54 -8.54 8.06
N THR A 199 18.13 -8.81 9.19
CA THR A 199 19.59 -8.83 9.33
C THR A 199 20.05 -9.85 10.35
N LEU A 200 21.28 -10.30 10.21
CA LEU A 200 21.95 -11.17 11.16
C LEU A 200 22.83 -10.38 12.13
N ASN A 201 22.98 -10.91 13.35
CA ASN A 201 23.91 -10.41 14.35
C ASN A 201 23.69 -8.93 14.69
N ALA A 202 22.43 -8.55 14.94
CA ALA A 202 22.08 -7.22 15.39
C ALA A 202 22.27 -7.06 16.90
N VAL A 203 22.42 -5.82 17.35
CA VAL A 203 22.40 -5.47 18.76
C VAL A 203 21.25 -4.50 18.99
N LEU A 204 20.23 -4.95 19.72
CA LEU A 204 19.06 -4.15 20.07
C LEU A 204 19.38 -3.29 21.28
N ARG A 205 19.23 -1.97 21.17
CA ARG A 205 19.56 -1.01 22.21
C ARG A 205 18.34 -0.22 22.63
N GLY A 206 18.23 -0.03 23.94
CA GLY A 206 17.28 0.88 24.58
C GLY A 206 17.97 1.69 25.67
N PRO A 207 17.24 2.55 26.40
CA PRO A 207 17.84 3.41 27.43
C PRO A 207 18.60 2.66 28.49
N ASP A 208 18.21 1.42 28.81
CA ASP A 208 18.67 0.61 29.94
C ASP A 208 19.02 -0.84 29.54
N TYR A 209 19.09 -1.14 28.24
CA TYR A 209 19.47 -2.48 27.77
C TYR A 209 20.28 -2.46 26.49
N GLU A 210 21.11 -3.49 26.34
CA GLU A 210 21.79 -3.87 25.10
C GLU A 210 21.67 -5.38 24.95
N THR A 211 21.00 -5.83 23.88
CA THR A 211 20.68 -7.24 23.67
C THR A 211 21.18 -7.68 22.30
N PRO A 212 22.24 -8.51 22.23
CA PRO A 212 22.64 -9.12 20.98
C PRO A 212 21.63 -10.21 20.55
N VAL A 213 21.28 -10.21 19.28
CA VAL A 213 20.38 -11.18 18.67
C VAL A 213 20.99 -11.71 17.37
N THR A 214 20.72 -12.96 17.03
CA THR A 214 21.21 -13.54 15.78
C THR A 214 20.31 -13.17 14.60
N TYR A 215 19.00 -13.24 14.78
CA TYR A 215 18.00 -13.01 13.74
C TYR A 215 17.16 -11.80 14.13
N TRP A 216 17.26 -10.72 13.36
CA TRP A 216 16.48 -9.50 13.59
C TRP A 216 15.53 -9.26 12.41
N MET A 217 14.24 -9.14 12.69
CA MET A 217 13.15 -9.01 11.71
C MET A 217 12.15 -7.94 12.17
N PRO A 218 12.46 -6.62 12.01
CA PRO A 218 11.57 -5.54 12.40
C PRO A 218 10.37 -5.39 11.47
N PHE A 219 9.21 -5.06 12.03
CA PHE A 219 7.96 -4.85 11.29
C PHE A 219 7.22 -3.56 11.68
N ASN A 220 7.52 -2.97 12.84
CA ASN A 220 6.88 -1.73 13.30
C ASN A 220 7.89 -0.88 14.08
N GLY A 221 8.61 0.02 13.37
CA GLY A 221 9.70 0.79 13.94
C GLY A 221 10.76 -0.11 14.57
N ASP A 222 11.00 0.04 15.86
CA ASP A 222 11.96 -0.76 16.64
C ASP A 222 11.34 -2.05 17.21
N ILE A 223 10.11 -2.39 16.81
CA ILE A 223 9.45 -3.62 17.21
C ILE A 223 9.59 -4.66 16.10
N GLY A 224 10.05 -5.85 16.46
CA GLY A 224 10.26 -6.94 15.50
C GLY A 224 10.28 -8.30 16.18
N MET A 225 10.46 -9.33 15.35
CA MET A 225 10.71 -10.71 15.79
C MET A 225 12.21 -10.93 15.90
N HIS A 226 12.64 -11.61 16.96
CA HIS A 226 14.06 -11.99 17.13
C HIS A 226 14.22 -13.18 18.08
N ASP A 227 15.34 -13.87 17.98
CA ASP A 227 15.74 -14.88 18.96
C ASP A 227 16.16 -14.23 20.29
N LEU A 228 15.93 -14.95 21.38
CA LEU A 228 16.45 -14.57 22.69
C LEU A 228 16.96 -15.81 23.43
N THR A 229 18.24 -16.12 23.24
CA THR A 229 18.86 -17.35 23.77
C THR A 229 19.00 -17.37 25.29
N SER A 230 19.02 -16.19 25.94
CA SER A 230 19.01 -16.07 27.40
C SER A 230 17.68 -16.48 28.05
N ARG A 231 16.56 -16.40 27.28
CA ARG A 231 15.24 -16.82 27.74
C ARG A 231 15.08 -18.33 27.57
N LYS A 232 14.65 -19.01 28.64
CA LYS A 232 14.50 -20.47 28.68
C LYS A 232 13.05 -20.95 28.58
N ALA A 233 12.09 -20.04 28.78
CA ALA A 233 10.67 -20.34 28.69
C ALA A 233 9.95 -19.31 27.80
N PHE A 234 9.00 -19.80 27.00
CA PHE A 234 8.19 -19.01 26.10
C PHE A 234 6.71 -19.37 26.29
N GLY A 235 5.81 -18.51 25.81
CA GLY A 235 4.38 -18.72 25.89
C GLY A 235 3.74 -18.36 27.25
N GLY A 236 2.48 -18.68 27.38
CA GLY A 236 1.70 -18.47 28.60
C GLY A 236 1.63 -17.02 29.09
N ASP A 237 1.62 -16.84 30.40
CA ASP A 237 1.45 -15.53 31.03
C ASP A 237 2.74 -14.75 31.28
N ILE A 238 3.87 -15.20 30.74
CA ILE A 238 5.20 -14.57 30.94
C ILE A 238 5.19 -13.10 30.55
N TYR A 239 4.55 -12.75 29.43
CA TYR A 239 4.47 -11.39 28.90
C TYR A 239 3.80 -10.39 29.84
N LYS A 240 2.92 -10.85 30.74
CA LYS A 240 2.20 -9.98 31.65
C LYS A 240 3.12 -9.19 32.58
N THR A 241 4.18 -9.82 33.07
CA THR A 241 5.10 -9.23 34.08
C THR A 241 6.58 -9.32 33.71
N ARG A 242 6.97 -10.24 32.81
CA ARG A 242 8.36 -10.50 32.40
C ARG A 242 8.50 -10.52 30.87
N GLY A 243 7.69 -9.72 30.19
CA GLY A 243 7.72 -9.54 28.74
C GLY A 243 8.93 -8.71 28.27
N SER A 244 8.99 -8.51 26.96
CA SER A 244 9.97 -7.67 26.26
C SER A 244 9.62 -6.16 26.38
N HIS A 245 10.36 -5.30 25.68
CA HIS A 245 10.03 -3.88 25.48
C HIS A 245 9.09 -3.65 24.27
N GLY A 246 8.41 -4.70 23.76
CA GLY A 246 7.48 -4.64 22.64
C GLY A 246 7.76 -5.71 21.57
N CYS A 247 9.00 -6.16 21.45
CA CYS A 247 9.41 -7.18 20.47
C CYS A 247 8.81 -8.57 20.77
N ILE A 248 8.76 -9.40 19.76
CA ILE A 248 8.39 -10.82 19.84
C ILE A 248 9.66 -11.63 20.04
N ASN A 249 9.88 -12.08 21.27
CA ASN A 249 11.01 -12.92 21.64
C ASN A 249 10.72 -14.38 21.29
N LEU A 250 11.58 -15.01 20.55
CA LEU A 250 11.43 -16.37 20.01
C LEU A 250 12.55 -17.30 20.52
N PRO A 251 12.27 -18.61 20.58
CA PRO A 251 13.33 -19.63 20.58
C PRO A 251 14.22 -19.47 19.35
N TYR A 252 15.53 -19.76 19.49
CA TYR A 252 16.50 -19.62 18.41
C TYR A 252 16.09 -20.38 17.14
N SER A 253 15.63 -21.63 17.28
CA SER A 253 15.22 -22.46 16.13
C SER A 253 14.02 -21.89 15.37
N ALA A 254 13.05 -21.33 16.09
CA ALA A 254 11.89 -20.69 15.50
C ALA A 254 12.28 -19.40 14.76
N ALA A 255 13.06 -18.52 15.39
CA ALA A 255 13.56 -17.30 14.76
C ALA A 255 14.38 -17.59 13.51
N LYS A 256 15.24 -18.64 13.55
CA LYS A 256 16.00 -19.11 12.38
C LYS A 256 15.07 -19.51 11.24
N LYS A 257 14.09 -20.37 11.52
CA LYS A 257 13.18 -20.90 10.50
C LYS A 257 12.35 -19.77 9.87
N ILE A 258 11.86 -18.82 10.66
CA ILE A 258 11.13 -17.64 10.19
C ILE A 258 12.06 -16.80 9.31
N TYR A 259 13.24 -16.46 9.79
CA TYR A 259 14.22 -15.65 9.07
C TYR A 259 14.59 -16.23 7.70
N GLU A 260 14.75 -17.54 7.61
CA GLU A 260 15.07 -18.25 6.36
C GLU A 260 13.87 -18.30 5.39
N THR A 261 12.66 -18.10 5.88
CA THR A 261 11.42 -18.23 5.08
C THR A 261 10.88 -16.90 4.56
N ILE A 262 10.98 -15.81 5.35
CA ILE A 262 10.36 -14.53 5.04
C ILE A 262 11.36 -13.51 4.51
N ASP A 263 10.90 -12.58 3.68
CA ASP A 263 11.70 -11.48 3.14
C ASP A 263 10.98 -10.13 3.38
N LYS A 264 11.68 -9.02 3.07
CA LYS A 264 11.11 -7.67 3.14
C LYS A 264 9.73 -7.62 2.49
N GLY A 265 8.77 -7.00 3.18
CA GLY A 265 7.38 -6.92 2.74
C GLY A 265 6.48 -8.06 3.24
N TYR A 266 7.06 -9.12 3.83
CA TYR A 266 6.27 -10.23 4.37
C TYR A 266 5.33 -9.76 5.47
N LEU A 267 4.07 -10.17 5.41
CA LEU A 267 3.02 -9.70 6.29
C LEU A 267 3.05 -10.38 7.66
N SER A 268 2.88 -9.59 8.71
CA SER A 268 2.57 -10.05 10.08
C SER A 268 1.20 -9.55 10.49
N LEU A 269 0.30 -10.47 10.82
CA LEU A 269 -1.04 -10.21 11.34
C LEU A 269 -1.05 -10.42 12.85
N ILE A 270 -1.06 -9.33 13.61
CA ILE A 270 -0.91 -9.32 15.07
C ILE A 270 -2.25 -8.98 15.70
N HIS A 271 -2.76 -9.90 16.52
CA HIS A 271 -4.08 -9.76 17.10
C HIS A 271 -4.14 -10.22 18.57
N ILE A 272 -5.18 -9.76 19.24
CA ILE A 272 -5.66 -10.26 20.52
C ILE A 272 -6.94 -11.04 20.22
N SER A 273 -7.01 -12.28 20.65
CA SER A 273 -8.24 -13.09 20.57
C SER A 273 -8.89 -13.20 21.95
N GLU A 274 -10.23 -13.32 21.98
CA GLU A 274 -10.91 -13.72 23.21
C GLU A 274 -10.38 -15.09 23.64
N PRO A 275 -10.14 -15.31 24.96
CA PRO A 275 -9.73 -16.62 25.44
C PRO A 275 -10.84 -17.61 25.06
N THR A 276 -10.48 -18.61 24.26
CA THR A 276 -11.41 -19.71 23.94
C THR A 276 -11.80 -20.37 25.24
N ARG A 277 -13.04 -20.23 25.68
CA ARG A 277 -13.56 -21.07 26.75
C ARG A 277 -13.59 -22.48 26.18
N LEU A 278 -12.58 -23.27 26.52
CA LEU A 278 -12.66 -24.69 26.35
C LEU A 278 -13.85 -25.17 27.22
N GLY A 279 -14.91 -25.59 26.55
CA GLY A 279 -16.07 -26.20 27.15
C GLY A 279 -15.77 -27.60 27.69
#